data_3a126c95f846e1af653778d69058de74
#
_entry.id   3a126c95f846e1af653778d69058de74
#
_cell.length_a   1.000
_cell.length_b   1.000
_cell.length_c   1.000
_cell.angle_alpha   90.00
_cell.angle_beta   90.00
_cell.angle_gamma   90.00
#
_symmetry.space_group_name_H-M   'P 1'
#
loop_
_entity.id
_entity.type
_entity.pdbx_description
1 polymer ?
#
loop_
_entity_poly.entity_id
_entity_poly.type
_entity_poly.pdbx_seq_one_letter_code
_entity_poly.pdbx_strand_id
1 'polypeptide(L)'
;MPKSKDTTSKSLKDTLASIDDHFGKGTVMRMGDRENLDIPSISTGSLGLDIALGIGGIPRGRVTEIYGPESSGKTTLTLQIIAQCQKEGGTCAFIDAEHALDPQYAEKLGVNVDELLLSQPDTGEQALEVADMLVKSKSVDLVIIDSVAALVPRAEIEGEMGDHHVGLQARLMSQALRKITGNIQRSGATVVFINQIRMKIGVMFGSPETTTGGNALKFYSSVRLDIRRIGSVKEGDEVMGNETRVKVVKNKVSPPFKQAEFQIMYGQGINQEGEILDFGHKLGLVDKSGAFYKLDGESIGQGKVKASTFLKENAKVRDKLVKEIRSSYISSKSK
;
A
#
# COMPACT_ATOMS: atom_id res chain seq x y z
N MET A 1 23.86 -22.44 -42.02
CA MET A 1 22.89 -23.56 -42.10
C MET A 1 21.87 -23.40 -41.00
N PRO A 2 20.58 -23.36 -41.25
CA PRO A 2 19.57 -23.27 -40.19
C PRO A 2 19.53 -24.59 -39.41
N LYS A 3 19.75 -24.56 -38.11
CA LYS A 3 19.57 -25.73 -37.23
C LYS A 3 18.14 -26.22 -37.33
N SER A 4 17.96 -27.52 -37.56
CA SER A 4 16.61 -28.12 -37.70
C SER A 4 15.83 -27.89 -36.38
N LYS A 5 14.55 -27.47 -36.48
CA LYS A 5 13.68 -27.18 -35.33
C LYS A 5 13.54 -28.38 -34.37
N ASP A 6 13.69 -29.61 -34.82
CA ASP A 6 13.53 -30.81 -34.00
C ASP A 6 14.70 -31.11 -33.05
N THR A 7 15.94 -30.89 -33.49
CA THR A 7 17.12 -31.10 -32.61
C THR A 7 17.20 -30.04 -31.48
N THR A 8 16.78 -28.83 -31.78
CA THR A 8 16.74 -27.74 -30.77
C THR A 8 15.63 -28.02 -29.73
N SER A 9 14.51 -28.61 -30.13
CA SER A 9 13.40 -28.97 -29.22
C SER A 9 13.78 -30.09 -28.26
N LYS A 10 14.53 -31.10 -28.70
CA LYS A 10 14.97 -32.23 -27.86
C LYS A 10 16.01 -31.75 -26.83
N SER A 11 17.02 -30.99 -27.23
CA SER A 11 18.06 -30.43 -26.37
C SER A 11 17.47 -29.49 -25.29
N LEU A 12 16.43 -28.70 -25.63
CA LEU A 12 15.77 -27.83 -24.66
C LEU A 12 14.99 -28.64 -23.61
N LYS A 13 14.27 -29.70 -24.02
CA LYS A 13 13.56 -30.60 -23.09
C LYS A 13 14.51 -31.25 -22.10
N ASP A 14 15.64 -31.77 -22.60
CA ASP A 14 16.65 -32.42 -21.77
C ASP A 14 17.28 -31.42 -20.77
N THR A 15 17.50 -30.17 -21.20
CA THR A 15 18.01 -29.11 -20.32
C THR A 15 16.99 -28.73 -19.24
N LEU A 16 15.70 -28.61 -19.59
CA LEU A 16 14.64 -28.30 -18.62
C LEU A 16 14.49 -29.44 -17.61
N ALA A 17 14.54 -30.71 -18.05
CA ALA A 17 14.51 -31.85 -17.15
C ALA A 17 15.70 -31.84 -16.17
N SER A 18 16.91 -31.57 -16.66
CA SER A 18 18.11 -31.46 -15.81
C SER A 18 18.01 -30.31 -14.78
N ILE A 19 17.37 -29.19 -15.15
CA ILE A 19 17.12 -28.07 -14.22
C ILE A 19 16.10 -28.48 -13.17
N ASP A 20 15.02 -29.15 -13.57
CA ASP A 20 14.00 -29.63 -12.65
C ASP A 20 14.55 -30.68 -11.65
N ASP A 21 15.46 -31.56 -12.11
CA ASP A 21 16.11 -32.55 -11.26
C ASP A 21 17.08 -31.91 -10.25
N HIS A 22 17.81 -30.84 -10.67
CA HIS A 22 18.81 -30.17 -9.81
C HIS A 22 18.20 -29.17 -8.83
N PHE A 23 17.20 -28.40 -9.27
CA PHE A 23 16.65 -27.24 -8.55
C PHE A 23 15.20 -27.39 -8.13
N GLY A 24 14.54 -28.49 -8.49
CA GLY A 24 13.13 -28.78 -8.23
C GLY A 24 12.23 -28.39 -9.39
N LYS A 25 11.09 -29.11 -9.49
CA LYS A 25 10.09 -28.91 -10.53
C LYS A 25 9.52 -27.50 -10.53
N GLY A 26 9.40 -26.90 -11.73
CA GLY A 26 8.86 -25.57 -11.89
C GLY A 26 9.87 -24.44 -11.71
N THR A 27 11.17 -24.76 -11.58
CA THR A 27 12.25 -23.76 -11.55
C THR A 27 12.28 -22.92 -12.83
N VAL A 28 12.04 -23.55 -13.97
CA VAL A 28 11.84 -22.89 -15.27
C VAL A 28 10.49 -23.28 -15.83
N MET A 29 9.66 -22.29 -16.15
CA MET A 29 8.36 -22.52 -16.77
C MET A 29 8.17 -21.57 -17.96
N ARG A 30 7.34 -21.95 -18.90
CA ARG A 30 6.94 -21.03 -19.97
C ARG A 30 5.97 -20.00 -19.40
N MET A 31 6.12 -18.76 -19.80
CA MET A 31 5.26 -17.68 -19.31
C MET A 31 3.77 -17.89 -19.68
N GLY A 32 3.50 -18.56 -20.81
CA GLY A 32 2.14 -18.92 -21.24
C GLY A 32 1.51 -20.06 -20.43
N ASP A 33 2.31 -20.86 -19.72
CA ASP A 33 1.82 -21.93 -18.85
C ASP A 33 1.44 -21.40 -17.44
N ARG A 34 1.78 -20.14 -17.13
CA ARG A 34 1.22 -19.45 -15.96
C ARG A 34 -0.24 -19.16 -16.26
N GLU A 35 -1.13 -19.81 -15.54
CA GLU A 35 -2.49 -19.29 -15.38
C GLU A 35 -2.40 -17.80 -15.02
N ASN A 36 -3.29 -16.98 -15.56
CA ASN A 36 -3.43 -15.58 -15.15
C ASN A 36 -3.78 -15.56 -13.66
N LEU A 37 -2.76 -15.65 -12.82
CA LEU A 37 -2.93 -15.59 -11.37
C LEU A 37 -3.32 -14.14 -11.06
N ASP A 38 -4.57 -13.93 -10.69
CA ASP A 38 -4.99 -12.70 -10.06
C ASP A 38 -4.08 -12.48 -8.85
N ILE A 39 -3.38 -11.34 -8.86
CA ILE A 39 -2.48 -11.00 -7.76
C ILE A 39 -3.35 -10.60 -6.57
N PRO A 40 -3.34 -11.37 -5.48
CA PRO A 40 -4.13 -11.03 -4.30
C PRO A 40 -3.66 -9.68 -3.74
N SER A 41 -4.60 -8.90 -3.22
CA SER A 41 -4.34 -7.56 -2.70
C SER A 41 -4.99 -7.36 -1.33
N ILE A 42 -4.51 -6.35 -0.59
CA ILE A 42 -5.14 -5.83 0.62
C ILE A 42 -5.73 -4.47 0.27
N SER A 43 -7.02 -4.28 0.51
CA SER A 43 -7.68 -2.99 0.28
C SER A 43 -7.00 -1.87 1.07
N THR A 44 -6.93 -0.69 0.50
CA THR A 44 -6.38 0.49 1.16
C THR A 44 -7.39 1.20 2.07
N GLY A 45 -8.65 0.80 2.01
CA GLY A 45 -9.76 1.52 2.64
C GLY A 45 -10.27 2.71 1.82
N SER A 46 -9.55 3.12 0.75
CA SER A 46 -10.02 4.07 -0.24
C SER A 46 -10.38 3.34 -1.52
N LEU A 47 -11.65 3.43 -1.92
CA LEU A 47 -12.14 2.81 -3.15
C LEU A 47 -11.44 3.38 -4.39
N GLY A 48 -11.20 4.69 -4.40
CA GLY A 48 -10.50 5.36 -5.49
C GLY A 48 -9.05 4.91 -5.62
N LEU A 49 -8.34 4.73 -4.50
CA LEU A 49 -6.97 4.24 -4.51
C LEU A 49 -6.89 2.77 -4.92
N ASP A 50 -7.82 1.93 -4.46
CA ASP A 50 -7.93 0.52 -4.86
C ASP A 50 -8.13 0.39 -6.38
N ILE A 51 -8.97 1.24 -6.97
CA ILE A 51 -9.19 1.33 -8.43
C ILE A 51 -7.91 1.84 -9.14
N ALA A 52 -7.25 2.86 -8.58
CA ALA A 52 -6.03 3.42 -9.16
C ALA A 52 -4.88 2.39 -9.18
N LEU A 53 -4.77 1.55 -8.15
CA LEU A 53 -3.83 0.44 -8.06
C LEU A 53 -4.15 -0.67 -9.07
N GLY A 54 -5.40 -0.81 -9.50
CA GLY A 54 -5.84 -1.65 -10.59
C GLY A 54 -5.98 -3.14 -10.28
N ILE A 55 -5.70 -3.55 -9.05
CA ILE A 55 -5.86 -4.92 -8.51
C ILE A 55 -6.71 -4.94 -7.25
N GLY A 56 -7.32 -3.80 -6.88
CA GLY A 56 -8.20 -3.69 -5.72
C GLY A 56 -7.51 -3.41 -4.38
N GLY A 57 -6.25 -3.00 -4.39
CA GLY A 57 -5.49 -2.68 -3.19
C GLY A 57 -3.98 -2.79 -3.38
N ILE A 58 -3.23 -2.82 -2.28
CA ILE A 58 -1.78 -3.08 -2.30
C ILE A 58 -1.52 -4.57 -2.54
N PRO A 59 -0.51 -4.95 -3.37
CA PRO A 59 -0.26 -6.35 -3.73
C PRO A 59 0.27 -7.16 -2.55
N ARG A 60 -0.32 -8.32 -2.28
CA ARG A 60 0.23 -9.30 -1.31
C ARG A 60 1.56 -9.87 -1.81
N GLY A 61 2.43 -10.24 -0.88
CA GLY A 61 3.74 -10.81 -1.20
C GLY A 61 4.71 -9.83 -1.87
N ARG A 62 4.55 -8.53 -1.64
CA ARG A 62 5.34 -7.47 -2.26
C ARG A 62 5.72 -6.37 -1.26
N VAL A 63 6.71 -5.58 -1.65
CA VAL A 63 7.09 -4.35 -0.95
C VAL A 63 6.34 -3.17 -1.57
N THR A 64 5.70 -2.37 -0.72
CA THR A 64 5.08 -1.09 -1.08
C THR A 64 5.76 0.04 -0.30
N GLU A 65 6.03 1.16 -0.95
CA GLU A 65 6.50 2.40 -0.31
C GLU A 65 5.40 3.46 -0.38
N ILE A 66 5.06 4.05 0.77
CA ILE A 66 4.16 5.20 0.89
C ILE A 66 4.98 6.37 1.40
N TYR A 67 5.08 7.44 0.62
CA TYR A 67 5.89 8.60 0.99
C TYR A 67 5.18 9.91 0.72
N GLY A 68 5.54 10.92 1.46
CA GLY A 68 4.94 12.26 1.34
C GLY A 68 5.46 13.20 2.43
N PRO A 69 5.05 14.48 2.38
CA PRO A 69 5.33 15.44 3.42
C PRO A 69 4.79 15.00 4.78
N GLU A 70 5.23 15.67 5.83
CA GLU A 70 4.63 15.52 7.15
C GLU A 70 3.13 15.89 7.12
N SER A 71 2.34 15.24 7.98
CA SER A 71 0.88 15.47 8.07
C SER A 71 0.10 15.25 6.77
N SER A 72 0.65 14.51 5.80
CA SER A 72 -0.03 14.18 4.54
C SER A 72 -1.02 13.01 4.64
N GLY A 73 -1.07 12.31 5.78
CA GLY A 73 -1.97 11.17 6.02
C GLY A 73 -1.32 9.79 5.77
N LYS A 74 0.01 9.68 5.77
CA LYS A 74 0.73 8.40 5.58
C LYS A 74 0.32 7.33 6.60
N THR A 75 0.45 7.67 7.89
CA THR A 75 0.11 6.78 9.01
C THR A 75 -1.38 6.46 9.02
N THR A 76 -2.27 7.44 8.74
CA THR A 76 -3.71 7.21 8.60
C THR A 76 -4.02 6.18 7.52
N LEU A 77 -3.40 6.32 6.34
CA LEU A 77 -3.60 5.38 5.23
C LEU A 77 -3.11 3.97 5.61
N THR A 78 -1.96 3.85 6.27
CA THR A 78 -1.46 2.53 6.68
C THR A 78 -2.29 1.87 7.78
N LEU A 79 -2.81 2.63 8.73
CA LEU A 79 -3.75 2.12 9.74
C LEU A 79 -5.06 1.65 9.10
N GLN A 80 -5.56 2.35 8.07
CA GLN A 80 -6.72 1.88 7.29
C GLN A 80 -6.41 0.57 6.55
N ILE A 81 -5.20 0.42 5.98
CA ILE A 81 -4.76 -0.84 5.35
C ILE A 81 -4.72 -1.98 6.38
N ILE A 82 -4.20 -1.72 7.59
CA ILE A 82 -4.22 -2.70 8.70
C ILE A 82 -5.66 -3.11 9.01
N ALA A 83 -6.57 -2.14 9.21
CA ALA A 83 -7.96 -2.41 9.51
C ALA A 83 -8.64 -3.28 8.43
N GLN A 84 -8.34 -3.03 7.14
CA GLN A 84 -8.87 -3.88 6.05
C GLN A 84 -8.25 -5.28 6.07
N CYS A 85 -6.95 -5.40 6.33
CA CYS A 85 -6.28 -6.70 6.44
C CYS A 85 -6.86 -7.54 7.58
N GLN A 86 -7.06 -6.94 8.75
CA GLN A 86 -7.64 -7.61 9.92
C GLN A 86 -9.11 -8.02 9.68
N LYS A 87 -9.91 -7.21 8.96
CA LYS A 87 -11.28 -7.58 8.55
C LYS A 87 -11.33 -8.83 7.68
N GLU A 88 -10.27 -9.10 6.93
CA GLU A 88 -10.11 -10.32 6.12
C GLU A 88 -9.51 -11.48 6.93
N GLY A 89 -9.30 -11.31 8.24
CA GLY A 89 -8.69 -12.31 9.13
C GLY A 89 -7.17 -12.35 9.08
N GLY A 90 -6.53 -11.33 8.49
CA GLY A 90 -5.06 -11.26 8.37
C GLY A 90 -4.39 -10.77 9.64
N THR A 91 -3.24 -11.34 9.96
CA THR A 91 -2.37 -10.92 11.07
C THR A 91 -1.48 -9.76 10.65
N CYS A 92 -1.48 -8.68 11.43
CA CYS A 92 -0.76 -7.45 11.14
C CYS A 92 0.29 -7.13 12.20
N ALA A 93 1.42 -6.59 11.76
CA ALA A 93 2.46 -6.04 12.63
C ALA A 93 2.78 -4.60 12.26
N PHE A 94 3.01 -3.77 13.27
CA PHE A 94 3.44 -2.38 13.15
C PHE A 94 4.78 -2.18 13.85
N ILE A 95 5.79 -1.80 13.09
CA ILE A 95 7.12 -1.47 13.60
C ILE A 95 7.19 0.05 13.67
N ASP A 96 7.03 0.57 14.88
CA ASP A 96 6.95 1.99 15.20
C ASP A 96 8.34 2.51 15.60
N ALA A 97 9.15 2.87 14.60
CA ALA A 97 10.47 3.44 14.83
C ALA A 97 10.42 4.93 15.20
N GLU A 98 9.28 5.61 15.04
CA GLU A 98 9.07 6.99 15.47
C GLU A 98 8.53 7.08 16.91
N HIS A 99 8.08 5.97 17.51
CA HIS A 99 7.44 5.90 18.82
C HIS A 99 6.22 6.83 18.95
N ALA A 100 5.45 6.96 17.88
CA ALA A 100 4.39 7.96 17.75
C ALA A 100 3.00 7.37 17.48
N LEU A 101 2.84 6.04 17.51
CA LEU A 101 1.56 5.38 17.29
C LEU A 101 0.61 5.67 18.46
N ASP A 102 -0.53 6.27 18.13
CA ASP A 102 -1.64 6.46 19.06
C ASP A 102 -2.64 5.30 18.94
N PRO A 103 -2.75 4.42 19.97
CA PRO A 103 -3.68 3.30 19.95
C PRO A 103 -5.15 3.73 19.86
N GLN A 104 -5.55 4.83 20.49
CA GLN A 104 -6.93 5.32 20.44
C GLN A 104 -7.29 5.82 19.03
N TYR A 105 -6.33 6.44 18.34
CA TYR A 105 -6.51 6.83 16.95
C TYR A 105 -6.61 5.60 16.03
N ALA A 106 -5.76 4.60 16.23
CA ALA A 106 -5.80 3.35 15.47
C ALA A 106 -7.16 2.63 15.63
N GLU A 107 -7.66 2.54 16.86
CA GLU A 107 -8.97 1.94 17.17
C GLU A 107 -10.12 2.68 16.46
N LYS A 108 -10.12 4.03 16.48
CA LYS A 108 -11.11 4.85 15.74
C LYS A 108 -11.09 4.62 14.24
N LEU A 109 -9.96 4.23 13.68
CA LEU A 109 -9.82 3.86 12.26
C LEU A 109 -10.26 2.41 11.97
N GLY A 110 -10.66 1.66 12.98
CA GLY A 110 -11.15 0.29 12.89
C GLY A 110 -10.07 -0.78 13.02
N VAL A 111 -8.89 -0.41 13.51
CA VAL A 111 -7.83 -1.38 13.85
C VAL A 111 -8.22 -2.11 15.15
N ASN A 112 -8.15 -3.43 15.14
CA ASN A 112 -8.19 -4.22 16.37
C ASN A 112 -6.81 -4.13 17.02
N VAL A 113 -6.69 -3.25 18.01
CA VAL A 113 -5.41 -2.97 18.68
C VAL A 113 -4.94 -4.13 19.56
N ASP A 114 -5.87 -4.94 20.08
CA ASP A 114 -5.55 -6.10 20.90
C ASP A 114 -4.84 -7.22 20.11
N GLU A 115 -5.08 -7.29 18.80
CA GLU A 115 -4.46 -8.26 17.89
C GLU A 115 -3.34 -7.68 17.05
N LEU A 116 -3.06 -6.39 17.16
CA LEU A 116 -1.98 -5.75 16.42
C LEU A 116 -0.64 -6.01 17.10
N LEU A 117 0.28 -6.69 16.40
CA LEU A 117 1.64 -6.85 16.88
C LEU A 117 2.39 -5.53 16.78
N LEU A 118 2.82 -4.97 17.92
CA LEU A 118 3.57 -3.72 17.98
C LEU A 118 5.03 -3.99 18.35
N SER A 119 5.97 -3.39 17.63
CA SER A 119 7.39 -3.38 17.96
C SER A 119 7.90 -1.93 17.92
N GLN A 120 8.62 -1.52 18.96
CA GLN A 120 9.25 -0.20 19.08
C GLN A 120 10.77 -0.38 19.24
N PRO A 121 11.49 -0.52 18.11
CA PRO A 121 12.92 -0.83 18.11
C PRO A 121 13.77 0.42 18.41
N ASP A 122 14.90 0.22 19.08
CA ASP A 122 15.87 1.28 19.37
C ASP A 122 16.79 1.60 18.18
N THR A 123 17.00 0.65 17.27
CA THR A 123 17.90 0.79 16.12
C THR A 123 17.26 0.34 14.82
N GLY A 124 17.76 0.87 13.69
CA GLY A 124 17.31 0.46 12.36
C GLY A 124 17.60 -1.02 12.06
N GLU A 125 18.73 -1.55 12.57
CA GLU A 125 19.06 -2.98 12.47
C GLU A 125 18.01 -3.85 13.17
N GLN A 126 17.64 -3.49 14.40
CA GLN A 126 16.63 -4.22 15.18
C GLN A 126 15.27 -4.18 14.47
N ALA A 127 14.84 -3.01 13.98
CA ALA A 127 13.59 -2.85 13.24
C ALA A 127 13.50 -3.79 12.04
N LEU A 128 14.56 -3.80 11.22
CA LEU A 128 14.60 -4.58 9.98
C LEU A 128 14.80 -6.08 10.24
N GLU A 129 15.45 -6.45 11.34
CA GLU A 129 15.60 -7.84 11.75
C GLU A 129 14.28 -8.41 12.29
N VAL A 130 13.54 -7.66 13.11
CA VAL A 130 12.18 -8.00 13.55
C VAL A 130 11.26 -8.18 12.35
N ALA A 131 11.30 -7.26 11.37
CA ALA A 131 10.54 -7.39 10.12
C ALA A 131 10.88 -8.68 9.36
N ASP A 132 12.18 -9.00 9.20
CA ASP A 132 12.63 -10.22 8.52
C ASP A 132 12.17 -11.50 9.24
N MET A 133 12.22 -11.51 10.58
CA MET A 133 11.75 -12.64 11.39
C MET A 133 10.24 -12.85 11.26
N LEU A 134 9.45 -11.78 11.35
CA LEU A 134 7.99 -11.82 11.17
C LEU A 134 7.61 -12.33 9.78
N VAL A 135 8.25 -11.82 8.74
CA VAL A 135 8.03 -12.28 7.36
C VAL A 135 8.40 -13.75 7.19
N LYS A 136 9.52 -14.20 7.77
CA LYS A 136 9.96 -15.62 7.71
C LYS A 136 9.02 -16.57 8.41
N SER A 137 8.35 -16.15 9.46
CA SER A 137 7.42 -16.99 10.23
C SER A 137 6.26 -17.51 9.39
N LYS A 138 5.90 -16.80 8.30
CA LYS A 138 4.72 -17.04 7.47
C LYS A 138 3.38 -16.92 8.22
N SER A 139 3.40 -16.33 9.40
CA SER A 139 2.25 -16.14 10.27
C SER A 139 1.72 -14.72 10.26
N VAL A 140 2.36 -13.83 9.48
CA VAL A 140 1.99 -12.42 9.38
C VAL A 140 1.71 -12.08 7.92
N ASP A 141 0.55 -11.46 7.67
CA ASP A 141 0.10 -11.04 6.34
C ASP A 141 0.62 -9.66 5.94
N LEU A 142 0.72 -8.77 6.92
CA LEU A 142 1.08 -7.36 6.71
C LEU A 142 2.05 -6.88 7.79
N VAL A 143 3.16 -6.28 7.35
CA VAL A 143 4.12 -5.59 8.23
C VAL A 143 4.24 -4.14 7.77
N ILE A 144 3.95 -3.20 8.65
CA ILE A 144 4.17 -1.76 8.44
C ILE A 144 5.45 -1.35 9.16
N ILE A 145 6.27 -0.50 8.53
CA ILE A 145 7.47 0.10 9.12
C ILE A 145 7.30 1.62 9.03
N ASP A 146 7.11 2.28 10.17
CA ASP A 146 6.93 3.74 10.30
C ASP A 146 8.04 4.34 11.16
N SER A 147 8.98 5.09 10.62
CA SER A 147 9.24 5.32 9.21
C SER A 147 10.70 5.01 8.85
N VAL A 148 11.00 4.90 7.55
CA VAL A 148 12.40 4.72 7.08
C VAL A 148 13.31 5.83 7.60
N ALA A 149 12.80 7.05 7.75
CA ALA A 149 13.58 8.19 8.26
C ALA A 149 14.08 7.99 9.69
N ALA A 150 13.34 7.22 10.50
CA ALA A 150 13.66 6.92 11.89
C ALA A 150 14.51 5.65 12.06
N LEU A 151 14.82 4.93 10.99
CA LEU A 151 15.72 3.77 11.05
C LEU A 151 17.18 4.22 11.17
N VAL A 152 17.56 4.63 12.37
CA VAL A 152 18.93 5.07 12.65
C VAL A 152 19.84 3.86 12.84
N PRO A 153 20.97 3.75 12.09
CA PRO A 153 21.95 2.71 12.29
C PRO A 153 22.56 2.74 13.69
N ARG A 154 22.80 1.56 14.28
CA ARG A 154 23.40 1.44 15.63
C ARG A 154 24.69 2.23 15.75
N ALA A 155 25.58 2.13 14.74
CA ALA A 155 26.84 2.86 14.75
C ALA A 155 26.69 4.39 14.78
N GLU A 156 25.55 4.92 14.31
CA GLU A 156 25.23 6.34 14.38
C GLU A 156 24.74 6.72 15.79
N ILE A 157 24.01 5.81 16.45
CA ILE A 157 23.52 6.01 17.84
C ILE A 157 24.69 5.94 18.85
N GLU A 158 25.63 5.02 18.64
CA GLU A 158 26.81 4.80 19.51
C GLU A 158 27.93 5.80 19.25
N GLY A 159 27.87 6.57 18.14
CA GLY A 159 28.86 7.59 17.77
C GLY A 159 28.70 8.86 18.60
N GLU A 160 29.71 9.75 18.51
CA GLU A 160 29.68 11.07 19.17
C GLU A 160 28.88 12.08 18.32
N MET A 161 28.34 13.10 18.99
CA MET A 161 27.66 14.20 18.30
C MET A 161 28.61 14.93 17.37
N GLY A 162 28.32 14.92 16.08
CA GLY A 162 29.16 15.54 15.05
C GLY A 162 29.94 14.54 14.17
N ASP A 163 29.89 13.25 14.48
CA ASP A 163 30.48 12.22 13.65
C ASP A 163 29.82 12.14 12.27
N HIS A 164 30.64 11.91 11.25
CA HIS A 164 30.14 11.81 9.87
C HIS A 164 29.81 10.36 9.50
N HIS A 165 28.51 10.02 9.56
CA HIS A 165 28.00 8.69 9.23
C HIS A 165 27.39 8.62 7.81
N VAL A 166 28.12 9.11 6.81
CA VAL A 166 27.64 9.22 5.43
C VAL A 166 27.23 7.85 4.86
N GLY A 167 25.96 7.73 4.52
CA GLY A 167 25.41 6.60 3.77
C GLY A 167 25.19 5.32 4.57
N LEU A 168 25.35 5.30 5.90
CA LEU A 168 25.10 4.11 6.73
C LEU A 168 23.66 3.62 6.59
N GLN A 169 22.68 4.51 6.72
CA GLN A 169 21.26 4.17 6.56
C GLN A 169 20.97 3.58 5.16
N ALA A 170 21.54 4.14 4.10
CA ALA A 170 21.37 3.62 2.74
C ALA A 170 21.98 2.22 2.56
N ARG A 171 23.11 1.94 3.21
CA ARG A 171 23.74 0.59 3.23
C ARG A 171 22.89 -0.40 3.99
N LEU A 172 22.40 -0.02 5.17
CA LEU A 172 21.48 -0.82 6.00
C LEU A 172 20.23 -1.20 5.22
N MET A 173 19.55 -0.22 4.61
CA MET A 173 18.38 -0.45 3.77
C MET A 173 18.67 -1.36 2.58
N SER A 174 19.80 -1.17 1.90
CA SER A 174 20.20 -2.01 0.77
C SER A 174 20.43 -3.46 1.17
N GLN A 175 21.05 -3.69 2.33
CA GLN A 175 21.32 -5.03 2.86
C GLN A 175 20.02 -5.70 3.29
N ALA A 176 19.18 -5.01 4.05
CA ALA A 176 17.91 -5.52 4.55
C ALA A 176 16.95 -5.89 3.42
N LEU A 177 16.77 -5.01 2.43
CA LEU A 177 15.85 -5.25 1.31
C LEU A 177 16.28 -6.44 0.45
N ARG A 178 17.59 -6.67 0.24
CA ARG A 178 18.09 -7.88 -0.43
C ARG A 178 17.68 -9.16 0.30
N LYS A 179 17.74 -9.13 1.65
CA LYS A 179 17.40 -10.29 2.49
C LYS A 179 15.88 -10.49 2.58
N ILE A 180 15.14 -9.43 2.92
CA ILE A 180 13.70 -9.48 3.17
C ILE A 180 12.90 -9.80 1.91
N THR A 181 13.28 -9.26 0.73
CA THR A 181 12.51 -9.44 -0.51
C THR A 181 12.37 -10.91 -0.90
N GLY A 182 13.44 -11.71 -0.75
CA GLY A 182 13.37 -13.15 -1.01
C GLY A 182 12.45 -13.89 -0.04
N ASN A 183 12.37 -13.43 1.21
CA ASN A 183 11.49 -14.01 2.23
C ASN A 183 10.02 -13.62 1.99
N ILE A 184 9.75 -12.37 1.60
CA ILE A 184 8.42 -11.87 1.22
C ILE A 184 7.80 -12.72 0.11
N GLN A 185 8.55 -13.03 -0.94
CA GLN A 185 8.05 -13.87 -2.05
C GLN A 185 7.67 -15.28 -1.60
N ARG A 186 8.40 -15.84 -0.63
CA ARG A 186 8.17 -17.20 -0.11
C ARG A 186 7.07 -17.28 0.93
N SER A 187 6.88 -16.22 1.71
CA SER A 187 5.86 -16.15 2.78
C SER A 187 4.51 -15.69 2.29
N GLY A 188 4.47 -14.87 1.23
CA GLY A 188 3.27 -14.15 0.81
C GLY A 188 2.97 -12.90 1.65
N ALA A 189 3.76 -12.60 2.67
CA ALA A 189 3.60 -11.41 3.50
C ALA A 189 3.79 -10.11 2.70
N THR A 190 3.05 -9.08 3.05
CA THR A 190 3.18 -7.73 2.46
C THR A 190 3.95 -6.85 3.41
N VAL A 191 4.94 -6.11 2.89
CA VAL A 191 5.68 -5.13 3.70
C VAL A 191 5.47 -3.73 3.15
N VAL A 192 5.03 -2.81 4.00
CA VAL A 192 4.82 -1.40 3.66
C VAL A 192 5.84 -0.56 4.43
N PHE A 193 6.62 0.21 3.70
CA PHE A 193 7.50 1.22 4.26
C PHE A 193 6.87 2.60 4.15
N ILE A 194 6.72 3.27 5.27
CA ILE A 194 6.42 4.70 5.30
C ILE A 194 7.72 5.46 5.16
N ASN A 195 7.74 6.50 4.32
CA ASN A 195 8.95 7.29 4.09
C ASN A 195 8.65 8.79 4.07
N GLN A 196 9.67 9.57 4.39
CA GLN A 196 9.61 11.02 4.39
C GLN A 196 10.33 11.58 3.16
N ILE A 197 9.94 12.78 2.75
CA ILE A 197 10.60 13.53 1.67
C ILE A 197 11.73 14.36 2.27
N ARG A 198 12.83 14.42 1.54
CA ARG A 198 13.95 15.33 1.79
C ARG A 198 14.25 16.10 0.50
N MET A 199 14.81 17.27 0.65
CA MET A 199 15.21 18.11 -0.47
C MET A 199 16.70 17.95 -0.74
N LYS A 200 17.07 17.64 -1.98
CA LYS A 200 18.47 17.63 -2.43
C LYS A 200 18.93 19.06 -2.65
N ILE A 201 20.05 19.40 -2.05
CA ILE A 201 20.70 20.71 -2.26
C ILE A 201 21.38 20.73 -3.63
N GLY A 202 21.30 21.87 -4.36
CA GLY A 202 22.01 22.08 -5.61
C GLY A 202 21.37 21.46 -6.88
N VAL A 203 20.12 20.98 -6.80
CA VAL A 203 19.40 20.52 -8.00
C VAL A 203 18.82 21.70 -8.76
N MET A 204 19.44 22.06 -9.89
CA MET A 204 18.98 23.16 -10.75
C MET A 204 17.87 22.72 -11.73
N PHE A 205 17.80 21.45 -12.12
CA PHE A 205 16.83 20.91 -13.06
C PHE A 205 16.19 19.64 -12.54
N GLY A 206 14.88 19.46 -12.78
CA GLY A 206 14.09 18.33 -12.31
C GLY A 206 13.57 18.51 -10.88
N SER A 207 13.04 17.44 -10.27
CA SER A 207 12.53 17.50 -8.90
C SER A 207 13.67 17.36 -7.89
N PRO A 208 13.82 18.31 -6.96
CA PRO A 208 14.80 18.20 -5.87
C PRO A 208 14.36 17.18 -4.79
N GLU A 209 13.10 16.73 -4.81
CA GLU A 209 12.55 15.83 -3.82
C GLU A 209 13.17 14.43 -3.91
N THR A 210 13.53 13.87 -2.78
CA THR A 210 13.98 12.48 -2.64
C THR A 210 13.46 11.90 -1.35
N THR A 211 13.41 10.56 -1.25
CA THR A 211 13.05 9.85 -0.02
C THR A 211 14.32 9.47 0.75
N THR A 212 14.20 9.26 2.08
CA THR A 212 15.29 8.80 2.95
C THR A 212 15.66 7.33 2.68
N GLY A 213 16.78 6.86 3.23
CA GLY A 213 17.22 5.47 3.10
C GLY A 213 17.85 5.11 1.74
N GLY A 214 18.24 6.09 0.93
CA GLY A 214 18.91 5.91 -0.35
C GLY A 214 17.98 5.45 -1.47
N ASN A 215 18.55 4.73 -2.46
CA ASN A 215 17.79 4.34 -3.66
C ASN A 215 17.25 2.90 -3.62
N ALA A 216 17.68 2.07 -2.66
CA ALA A 216 17.33 0.64 -2.66
C ALA A 216 15.82 0.42 -2.65
N LEU A 217 15.09 1.12 -1.77
CA LEU A 217 13.64 0.99 -1.65
C LEU A 217 12.91 1.36 -2.96
N LYS A 218 13.41 2.35 -3.71
CA LYS A 218 12.85 2.72 -5.02
C LYS A 218 12.93 1.59 -6.04
N PHE A 219 13.94 0.72 -5.96
CA PHE A 219 14.11 -0.42 -6.86
C PHE A 219 13.33 -1.64 -6.36
N TYR A 220 13.39 -1.96 -5.07
CA TYR A 220 12.77 -3.15 -4.49
C TYR A 220 11.25 -3.06 -4.39
N SER A 221 10.67 -1.89 -4.13
CA SER A 221 9.22 -1.72 -4.08
C SER A 221 8.55 -2.06 -5.42
N SER A 222 7.45 -2.79 -5.34
CA SER A 222 6.57 -3.08 -6.48
C SER A 222 5.57 -1.95 -6.72
N VAL A 223 5.16 -1.28 -5.65
CA VAL A 223 4.27 -0.12 -5.67
C VAL A 223 4.91 1.02 -4.90
N ARG A 224 4.81 2.25 -5.43
CA ARG A 224 5.20 3.47 -4.73
C ARG A 224 4.08 4.50 -4.83
N LEU A 225 3.67 5.02 -3.68
CA LEU A 225 2.57 5.95 -3.52
C LEU A 225 3.11 7.29 -2.98
N ASP A 226 2.87 8.36 -3.73
CA ASP A 226 3.14 9.74 -3.31
C ASP A 226 1.84 10.34 -2.77
N ILE A 227 1.76 10.55 -1.45
CA ILE A 227 0.59 11.08 -0.77
C ILE A 227 0.77 12.55 -0.41
N ARG A 228 -0.19 13.39 -0.76
CA ARG A 228 -0.15 14.84 -0.58
C ARG A 228 -1.49 15.38 -0.08
N ARG A 229 -1.44 16.26 0.90
CA ARG A 229 -2.58 17.12 1.21
C ARG A 229 -2.71 18.17 0.10
N ILE A 230 -3.91 18.31 -0.46
CA ILE A 230 -4.21 19.26 -1.54
C ILE A 230 -5.21 20.34 -1.15
N GLY A 231 -5.93 20.14 -0.04
CA GLY A 231 -6.93 21.06 0.45
C GLY A 231 -7.38 20.75 1.87
N SER A 232 -8.38 21.47 2.34
CA SER A 232 -9.02 21.26 3.64
C SER A 232 -10.53 21.05 3.45
N VAL A 233 -11.08 20.06 4.15
CA VAL A 233 -12.53 19.86 4.25
C VAL A 233 -13.06 20.75 5.36
N LYS A 234 -14.02 21.60 5.05
CA LYS A 234 -14.60 22.55 6.01
C LYS A 234 -16.09 22.32 6.18
N GLU A 235 -16.58 22.53 7.38
CA GLU A 235 -18.01 22.65 7.70
C GLU A 235 -18.23 24.01 8.37
N GLY A 236 -18.80 24.96 7.62
CA GLY A 236 -18.79 26.37 7.99
C GLY A 236 -17.34 26.90 8.04
N ASP A 237 -16.95 27.46 9.18
CA ASP A 237 -15.58 27.97 9.41
C ASP A 237 -14.62 26.93 10.02
N GLU A 238 -15.13 25.78 10.42
CA GLU A 238 -14.34 24.73 11.07
C GLU A 238 -13.72 23.78 10.06
N VAL A 239 -12.43 23.44 10.28
CA VAL A 239 -11.71 22.47 9.44
C VAL A 239 -11.90 21.06 10.00
N MET A 240 -12.69 20.25 9.30
CA MET A 240 -13.05 18.90 9.70
C MET A 240 -12.09 17.82 9.18
N GLY A 241 -11.27 18.15 8.21
CA GLY A 241 -10.38 17.17 7.59
C GLY A 241 -9.54 17.74 6.46
N ASN A 242 -8.86 16.86 5.75
CA ASN A 242 -7.99 17.20 4.63
C ASN A 242 -8.48 16.54 3.34
N GLU A 243 -8.39 17.28 2.24
CA GLU A 243 -8.41 16.68 0.92
C GLU A 243 -7.02 16.15 0.57
N THR A 244 -6.94 14.89 0.21
CA THR A 244 -5.70 14.16 0.03
C THR A 244 -5.65 13.56 -1.37
N ARG A 245 -4.51 13.72 -2.04
CA ARG A 245 -4.21 13.07 -3.32
C ARG A 245 -3.11 12.05 -3.14
N VAL A 246 -3.31 10.85 -3.71
CA VAL A 246 -2.31 9.80 -3.81
C VAL A 246 -2.02 9.53 -5.28
N LYS A 247 -0.75 9.68 -5.67
CA LYS A 247 -0.27 9.31 -7.01
C LYS A 247 0.43 7.96 -6.95
N VAL A 248 0.06 7.06 -7.84
CA VAL A 248 0.73 5.78 -8.03
C VAL A 248 1.93 6.00 -8.95
N VAL A 249 3.08 6.36 -8.39
CA VAL A 249 4.27 6.74 -9.18
C VAL A 249 5.05 5.54 -9.71
N LYS A 250 4.87 4.37 -9.11
CA LYS A 250 5.39 3.09 -9.58
C LYS A 250 4.39 1.99 -9.30
N ASN A 251 4.18 1.13 -10.29
CA ASN A 251 3.33 -0.05 -10.14
C ASN A 251 3.85 -1.15 -11.08
N LYS A 252 4.24 -2.30 -10.50
CA LYS A 252 4.70 -3.48 -11.26
C LYS A 252 3.57 -4.49 -11.54
N VAL A 253 2.37 -4.26 -10.99
CA VAL A 253 1.24 -5.19 -11.10
C VAL A 253 0.08 -4.64 -11.95
N SER A 254 0.11 -3.35 -12.28
CA SER A 254 -0.87 -2.66 -13.12
C SER A 254 -0.22 -1.41 -13.73
N PRO A 255 -0.81 -0.79 -14.77
CA PRO A 255 -0.30 0.47 -15.33
C PRO A 255 -0.17 1.54 -14.25
N PRO A 256 1.02 2.19 -14.12
CA PRO A 256 1.29 3.25 -13.14
C PRO A 256 0.69 4.60 -13.55
N PHE A 257 0.98 5.65 -12.76
CA PHE A 257 0.67 7.05 -12.97
C PHE A 257 -0.80 7.44 -12.83
N LYS A 258 -1.64 6.51 -12.35
CA LYS A 258 -2.99 6.85 -11.90
C LYS A 258 -2.93 7.57 -10.57
N GLN A 259 -4.00 8.31 -10.27
CA GLN A 259 -4.14 9.03 -9.00
C GLN A 259 -5.55 8.83 -8.43
N ALA A 260 -5.64 8.92 -7.11
CA ALA A 260 -6.88 8.96 -6.36
C ALA A 260 -6.91 10.20 -5.48
N GLU A 261 -8.09 10.77 -5.33
CA GLU A 261 -8.36 11.88 -4.40
C GLU A 261 -9.48 11.46 -3.48
N PHE A 262 -9.27 11.66 -2.19
CA PHE A 262 -10.22 11.33 -1.13
C PHE A 262 -10.05 12.25 0.07
N GLN A 263 -11.03 12.23 0.94
CA GLN A 263 -11.03 13.03 2.16
C GLN A 263 -10.57 12.18 3.34
N ILE A 264 -9.66 12.74 4.15
CA ILE A 264 -9.30 12.21 5.47
C ILE A 264 -9.96 13.11 6.51
N MET A 265 -10.95 12.58 7.22
CA MET A 265 -11.66 13.29 8.29
C MET A 265 -10.93 13.11 9.61
N TYR A 266 -10.78 14.19 10.37
CA TYR A 266 -10.10 14.14 11.66
C TYR A 266 -10.81 13.22 12.63
N GLY A 267 -10.06 12.31 13.25
CA GLY A 267 -10.58 11.32 14.19
C GLY A 267 -11.44 10.20 13.57
N GLN A 268 -11.67 10.21 12.23
CA GLN A 268 -12.52 9.21 11.55
C GLN A 268 -11.80 8.49 10.40
N GLY A 269 -10.67 9.05 9.89
CA GLY A 269 -9.94 8.49 8.78
C GLY A 269 -10.54 8.79 7.41
N ILE A 270 -10.40 7.87 6.46
CA ILE A 270 -10.84 8.04 5.07
C ILE A 270 -12.37 8.04 5.01
N ASN A 271 -12.94 9.05 4.35
CA ASN A 271 -14.39 9.15 4.09
C ASN A 271 -14.79 8.16 2.97
N GLN A 272 -14.93 6.89 3.33
CA GLN A 272 -15.25 5.80 2.40
C GLN A 272 -16.63 5.99 1.75
N GLU A 273 -17.62 6.36 2.52
CA GLU A 273 -18.99 6.56 2.04
C GLU A 273 -19.07 7.70 1.02
N GLY A 274 -18.28 8.76 1.23
CA GLY A 274 -18.17 9.85 0.28
C GLY A 274 -17.59 9.41 -1.07
N GLU A 275 -16.63 8.50 -1.07
CA GLU A 275 -16.09 7.91 -2.31
C GLU A 275 -17.13 6.99 -2.99
N ILE A 276 -17.86 6.18 -2.21
CA ILE A 276 -18.91 5.29 -2.74
C ILE A 276 -19.98 6.10 -3.47
N LEU A 277 -20.42 7.23 -2.90
CA LEU A 277 -21.37 8.13 -3.54
C LEU A 277 -20.83 8.72 -4.84
N ASP A 278 -19.57 9.15 -4.86
CA ASP A 278 -18.96 9.76 -6.04
C ASP A 278 -18.78 8.73 -7.18
N PHE A 279 -18.30 7.53 -6.87
CA PHE A 279 -18.14 6.46 -7.86
C PHE A 279 -19.49 5.86 -8.27
N GLY A 280 -20.42 5.70 -7.34
CA GLY A 280 -21.79 5.25 -7.61
C GLY A 280 -22.51 6.19 -8.55
N HIS A 281 -22.37 7.50 -8.35
CA HIS A 281 -22.93 8.49 -9.26
C HIS A 281 -22.29 8.44 -10.66
N LYS A 282 -20.97 8.32 -10.75
CA LYS A 282 -20.27 8.17 -12.03
C LYS A 282 -20.71 6.95 -12.84
N LEU A 283 -21.12 5.88 -12.17
CA LEU A 283 -21.59 4.64 -12.78
C LEU A 283 -23.13 4.61 -13.00
N GLY A 284 -23.84 5.63 -12.56
CA GLY A 284 -25.31 5.66 -12.63
C GLY A 284 -26.00 4.73 -11.63
N LEU A 285 -25.28 4.24 -10.61
CA LEU A 285 -25.84 3.44 -9.51
C LEU A 285 -26.49 4.30 -8.44
N VAL A 286 -26.05 5.55 -8.32
CA VAL A 286 -26.59 6.56 -7.42
C VAL A 286 -26.96 7.77 -8.24
N ASP A 287 -28.23 8.15 -8.20
CA ASP A 287 -28.71 9.36 -8.86
C ASP A 287 -28.45 10.58 -7.98
N LYS A 288 -28.09 11.70 -8.63
CA LYS A 288 -27.94 13.00 -7.98
C LYS A 288 -28.78 14.03 -8.70
N SER A 289 -29.78 14.56 -8.02
CA SER A 289 -30.66 15.62 -8.53
C SER A 289 -30.52 16.85 -7.63
N GLY A 290 -29.78 17.84 -8.09
CA GLY A 290 -29.39 18.99 -7.27
C GLY A 290 -28.61 18.56 -6.03
N ALA A 291 -29.14 18.85 -4.84
CA ALA A 291 -28.55 18.44 -3.56
C ALA A 291 -29.00 17.04 -3.11
N PHE A 292 -29.94 16.39 -3.77
CA PHE A 292 -30.49 15.11 -3.34
C PHE A 292 -29.78 13.93 -3.98
N TYR A 293 -29.41 12.97 -3.14
CA TYR A 293 -28.92 11.65 -3.56
C TYR A 293 -30.05 10.65 -3.50
N LYS A 294 -30.18 9.82 -4.54
CA LYS A 294 -31.21 8.78 -4.65
C LYS A 294 -30.60 7.44 -5.00
N LEU A 295 -31.17 6.37 -4.48
CA LEU A 295 -30.82 4.99 -4.80
C LEU A 295 -32.12 4.25 -5.14
N ASP A 296 -32.16 3.58 -6.30
CA ASP A 296 -33.35 2.86 -6.78
C ASP A 296 -34.64 3.73 -6.76
N GLY A 297 -34.49 5.05 -6.98
CA GLY A 297 -35.58 6.04 -6.96
C GLY A 297 -35.91 6.63 -5.58
N GLU A 298 -35.43 6.04 -4.50
CA GLU A 298 -35.65 6.53 -3.14
C GLU A 298 -34.58 7.54 -2.71
N SER A 299 -34.96 8.59 -1.98
CA SER A 299 -34.02 9.59 -1.46
C SER A 299 -33.24 9.04 -0.26
N ILE A 300 -31.91 9.00 -0.38
CA ILE A 300 -30.99 8.57 0.68
C ILE A 300 -30.36 9.74 1.44
N GLY A 301 -30.60 10.98 1.02
CA GLY A 301 -30.15 12.16 1.76
C GLY A 301 -30.07 13.42 0.91
N GLN A 302 -30.25 14.56 1.61
CA GLN A 302 -30.01 15.88 1.05
C GLN A 302 -28.57 16.30 1.43
N GLY A 303 -27.69 16.44 0.44
CA GLY A 303 -26.27 16.70 0.62
C GLY A 303 -25.45 15.42 0.86
N LYS A 304 -24.15 15.53 0.56
CA LYS A 304 -23.22 14.40 0.64
C LYS A 304 -23.09 13.84 2.06
N VAL A 305 -23.14 14.71 3.08
CA VAL A 305 -23.03 14.31 4.50
C VAL A 305 -24.16 13.37 4.89
N LYS A 306 -25.42 13.76 4.64
CA LYS A 306 -26.59 12.93 5.00
C LYS A 306 -26.61 11.61 4.24
N ALA A 307 -26.26 11.64 2.94
CA ALA A 307 -26.18 10.42 2.14
C ALA A 307 -25.05 9.49 2.62
N SER A 308 -23.91 10.04 3.06
CA SER A 308 -22.83 9.25 3.68
C SER A 308 -23.28 8.63 5.00
N THR A 309 -24.00 9.37 5.85
CA THR A 309 -24.56 8.84 7.11
C THR A 309 -25.53 7.68 6.83
N PHE A 310 -26.41 7.83 5.84
CA PHE A 310 -27.29 6.74 5.41
C PHE A 310 -26.50 5.46 5.03
N LEU A 311 -25.40 5.58 4.27
CA LEU A 311 -24.58 4.43 3.90
C LEU A 311 -23.84 3.83 5.10
N LYS A 312 -23.44 4.63 6.10
CA LYS A 312 -22.86 4.14 7.36
C LYS A 312 -23.85 3.27 8.14
N GLU A 313 -25.11 3.72 8.23
CA GLU A 313 -26.18 3.03 8.94
C GLU A 313 -26.73 1.82 8.19
N ASN A 314 -26.57 1.78 6.86
CA ASN A 314 -27.09 0.73 5.99
C ASN A 314 -25.97 -0.08 5.34
N ALA A 315 -25.24 -0.86 6.13
CA ALA A 315 -24.06 -1.62 5.69
C ALA A 315 -24.33 -2.54 4.48
N LYS A 316 -25.50 -3.20 4.43
CA LYS A 316 -25.87 -4.09 3.30
C LYS A 316 -25.95 -3.33 1.97
N VAL A 317 -26.49 -2.12 1.98
CA VAL A 317 -26.61 -1.25 0.81
C VAL A 317 -25.22 -0.78 0.38
N ARG A 318 -24.44 -0.31 1.34
CA ARG A 318 -23.05 0.11 1.13
C ARG A 318 -22.22 -1.00 0.49
N ASP A 319 -22.25 -2.20 1.06
CA ASP A 319 -21.43 -3.33 0.60
C ASP A 319 -21.87 -3.81 -0.80
N LYS A 320 -23.18 -3.76 -1.13
CA LYS A 320 -23.70 -3.99 -2.47
C LYS A 320 -23.10 -3.00 -3.48
N LEU A 321 -23.17 -1.70 -3.17
CA LEU A 321 -22.61 -0.64 -4.03
C LEU A 321 -21.10 -0.81 -4.23
N VAL A 322 -20.36 -1.08 -3.17
CA VAL A 322 -18.89 -1.32 -3.25
C VAL A 322 -18.59 -2.50 -4.19
N LYS A 323 -19.33 -3.60 -4.08
CA LYS A 323 -19.15 -4.78 -4.93
C LYS A 323 -19.41 -4.45 -6.41
N GLU A 324 -20.50 -3.73 -6.72
CA GLU A 324 -20.83 -3.33 -8.08
C GLU A 324 -19.80 -2.35 -8.66
N ILE A 325 -19.37 -1.37 -7.89
CA ILE A 325 -18.33 -0.42 -8.31
C ILE A 325 -17.01 -1.16 -8.57
N ARG A 326 -16.57 -2.01 -7.64
CA ARG A 326 -15.34 -2.80 -7.80
C ARG A 326 -15.39 -3.68 -9.04
N SER A 327 -16.50 -4.38 -9.28
CA SER A 327 -16.66 -5.23 -10.47
C SER A 327 -16.56 -4.43 -11.77
N SER A 328 -17.10 -3.22 -11.81
CA SER A 328 -17.07 -2.36 -12.99
C SER A 328 -15.67 -1.84 -13.33
N TYR A 329 -14.84 -1.53 -12.32
CA TYR A 329 -13.53 -0.91 -12.52
C TYR A 329 -12.37 -1.92 -12.50
N ILE A 330 -12.46 -3.00 -11.73
CA ILE A 330 -11.35 -3.92 -11.48
C ILE A 330 -11.48 -5.19 -12.33
N SER A 331 -12.70 -5.71 -12.52
CA SER A 331 -12.95 -6.94 -13.33
C SER A 331 -12.87 -6.74 -14.85
N SER A 332 -12.75 -5.52 -15.36
CA SER A 332 -12.71 -5.24 -16.81
C SER A 332 -11.38 -5.62 -17.50
N LYS A 333 -10.45 -6.28 -16.82
CA LYS A 333 -9.17 -6.74 -17.41
C LYS A 333 -9.19 -8.16 -17.98
N SER A 334 -10.35 -8.83 -18.01
CA SER A 334 -10.52 -10.18 -18.59
C SER A 334 -11.19 -10.15 -19.97
N LYS A 335 -10.97 -9.09 -20.76
CA LYS A 335 -11.39 -9.08 -22.18
C LYS A 335 -10.26 -8.64 -23.08
#